data_be55db02ed15b472a03d7823dd908137
#
_entry.id   be55db02ed15b472a03d7823dd908137
#
_cell.length_a   1.000
_cell.length_b   1.000
_cell.length_c   1.000
_cell.angle_alpha   90.00
_cell.angle_beta   90.00
_cell.angle_gamma   90.00
#
_symmetry.space_group_name_H-M   'P 1'
#
loop_
_entity.id
_entity.type
_entity.pdbx_description
1 polymer ?
#
loop_
_entity_poly.entity_id
_entity_poly.type
_entity_poly.pdbx_seq_one_letter_code
_entity_poly.pdbx_strand_id
1 'polypeptide(L)'
;MRRATTAFNTAVNAAKAEQNITIRKESEGRLACTVSEIAVPNEEVDAVLDRFEFLTTETFTVVDGVTADGKTATDLIRPYGEDAALPVNGILNAATVTDTEDGGKKVVLTFYKDTAALDPNGMSFPKDQSKYIDTLDLLPEENKDRTIVSSAELEYPSTKIYATINADGKLVKMDVVAPIEASAKVVVKNLYVNTRFEAVLRDRYTFTY
;
A
#
# COMPACT_ATOMS: atom_id res chain seq x y z
N MET A 1 -2.44 -18.68 11.31
CA MET A 1 -3.15 -17.80 10.36
C MET A 1 -4.39 -17.19 10.98
N ARG A 2 -5.46 -17.95 11.30
CA ARG A 2 -6.74 -17.43 11.82
C ARG A 2 -6.62 -16.45 13.00
N ARG A 3 -5.84 -16.79 14.05
CA ARG A 3 -5.65 -15.92 15.25
C ARG A 3 -5.07 -14.56 14.88
N ALA A 4 -4.09 -14.52 13.98
CA ALA A 4 -3.45 -13.28 13.55
C ALA A 4 -4.40 -12.40 12.73
N THR A 5 -5.10 -12.98 11.75
CA THR A 5 -6.05 -12.27 10.90
C THR A 5 -7.24 -11.74 11.73
N THR A 6 -7.75 -12.52 12.68
CA THR A 6 -8.81 -12.07 13.59
C THR A 6 -8.33 -10.89 14.45
N ALA A 7 -7.13 -10.99 15.06
CA ALA A 7 -6.59 -9.90 15.88
C ALA A 7 -6.43 -8.60 15.07
N PHE A 8 -5.90 -8.70 13.84
CA PHE A 8 -5.77 -7.58 12.93
C PHE A 8 -7.12 -6.95 12.58
N ASN A 9 -8.06 -7.75 12.07
CA ASN A 9 -9.38 -7.26 11.66
C ASN A 9 -10.12 -6.59 12.82
N THR A 10 -10.07 -7.18 14.02
CA THR A 10 -10.70 -6.61 15.21
C THR A 10 -10.13 -5.24 15.55
N ALA A 11 -8.80 -5.10 15.57
CA ALA A 11 -8.15 -3.84 15.92
C ALA A 11 -8.35 -2.75 14.85
N VAL A 12 -8.31 -3.11 13.57
CA VAL A 12 -8.59 -2.19 12.46
C VAL A 12 -10.03 -1.72 12.47
N ASN A 13 -11.00 -2.62 12.66
CA ASN A 13 -12.41 -2.25 12.70
C ASN A 13 -12.74 -1.40 13.94
N ALA A 14 -12.10 -1.66 15.09
CA ALA A 14 -12.22 -0.80 16.26
C ALA A 14 -11.68 0.61 15.99
N ALA A 15 -10.51 0.74 15.33
CA ALA A 15 -9.94 2.04 14.97
C ALA A 15 -10.84 2.81 13.98
N LYS A 16 -11.48 2.11 13.02
CA LYS A 16 -12.43 2.72 12.08
C LYS A 16 -13.72 3.20 12.74
N ALA A 17 -14.13 2.56 13.83
CA ALA A 17 -15.34 2.93 14.58
C ALA A 17 -15.12 4.10 15.56
N GLU A 18 -13.87 4.52 15.78
CA GLU A 18 -13.55 5.63 16.67
C GLU A 18 -14.08 6.95 16.11
N GLN A 19 -14.81 7.69 16.94
CA GLN A 19 -15.36 9.00 16.58
C GLN A 19 -14.31 10.11 16.70
N ASN A 20 -13.28 9.90 17.53
CA ASN A 20 -12.20 10.87 17.77
C ASN A 20 -10.87 10.12 17.68
N ILE A 21 -10.13 10.31 16.59
CA ILE A 21 -8.85 9.66 16.34
C ILE A 21 -7.97 10.55 15.49
N THR A 22 -6.68 10.59 15.80
CA THR A 22 -5.67 11.21 14.94
C THR A 22 -4.88 10.11 14.23
N ILE A 23 -4.81 10.19 12.91
CA ILE A 23 -4.12 9.26 12.03
C ILE A 23 -2.98 10.01 11.35
N ARG A 24 -1.72 9.68 11.65
CA ARG A 24 -0.56 10.15 10.91
C ARG A 24 -0.17 9.06 9.91
N LYS A 25 -0.16 9.43 8.65
CA LYS A 25 0.23 8.57 7.51
C LYS A 25 1.53 9.09 6.90
N GLU A 26 2.51 8.24 6.73
CA GLU A 26 3.76 8.50 6.02
C GLU A 26 3.86 7.51 4.86
N SER A 27 3.86 8.02 3.63
CA SER A 27 3.95 7.24 2.40
C SER A 27 5.32 7.42 1.77
N GLU A 28 5.97 6.32 1.45
CA GLU A 28 7.34 6.28 0.91
C GLU A 28 7.38 5.36 -0.32
N GLY A 29 7.99 5.83 -1.39
CA GLY A 29 8.41 5.03 -2.53
C GLY A 29 9.92 5.04 -2.66
N ARG A 30 10.51 3.90 -2.99
CA ARG A 30 11.94 3.76 -3.28
C ARG A 30 12.16 2.85 -4.47
N LEU A 31 12.96 3.31 -5.43
CA LEU A 31 13.51 2.46 -6.47
C LEU A 31 14.63 1.58 -5.87
N ALA A 32 14.58 0.28 -6.17
CA ALA A 32 15.58 -0.68 -5.74
C ALA A 32 16.59 -0.97 -6.87
N CYS A 33 16.12 -1.09 -8.10
CA CYS A 33 16.94 -1.36 -9.29
C CYS A 33 16.21 -0.90 -10.55
N THR A 34 16.97 -0.44 -11.54
CA THR A 34 16.47 -0.09 -12.86
C THR A 34 17.36 -0.67 -13.94
N VAL A 35 16.77 -1.34 -14.91
CA VAL A 35 17.46 -1.82 -16.10
C VAL A 35 16.67 -1.36 -17.34
N SER A 36 17.30 -0.57 -18.19
CA SER A 36 16.75 -0.17 -19.48
C SER A 36 17.54 -0.81 -20.62
N GLU A 37 16.85 -1.25 -21.68
CA GLU A 37 17.50 -1.79 -22.88
C GLU A 37 18.27 -0.72 -23.67
N ILE A 38 18.00 0.55 -23.44
CA ILE A 38 18.69 1.68 -24.10
C ILE A 38 19.54 2.37 -23.05
N ALA A 39 20.85 2.29 -23.22
CA ALA A 39 21.85 2.96 -22.38
C ALA A 39 21.94 4.49 -22.65
N VAL A 40 20.85 5.12 -23.05
CA VAL A 40 20.80 6.57 -23.28
C VAL A 40 20.11 7.20 -22.08
N PRO A 41 20.74 8.17 -21.39
CA PRO A 41 20.06 8.96 -20.41
C PRO A 41 18.80 9.58 -21.04
N ASN A 42 17.66 9.27 -20.50
CA ASN A 42 16.40 9.72 -21.04
C ASN A 42 15.61 10.40 -19.95
N GLU A 43 15.59 11.72 -19.95
CA GLU A 43 14.92 12.55 -18.98
C GLU A 43 13.44 12.17 -18.78
N GLU A 44 12.78 11.64 -19.82
CA GLU A 44 11.38 11.24 -19.73
C GLU A 44 11.23 9.88 -19.02
N VAL A 45 12.16 8.93 -19.21
CA VAL A 45 12.20 7.66 -18.45
C VAL A 45 12.54 7.93 -17.00
N ASP A 46 13.56 8.76 -16.75
CA ASP A 46 13.97 9.15 -15.41
C ASP A 46 12.80 9.84 -14.69
N ALA A 47 12.07 10.74 -15.35
CA ALA A 47 10.90 11.39 -14.78
C ALA A 47 9.76 10.41 -14.42
N VAL A 48 9.62 9.28 -15.12
CA VAL A 48 8.67 8.22 -14.75
C VAL A 48 9.17 7.45 -13.54
N LEU A 49 10.46 7.14 -13.50
CA LEU A 49 11.08 6.39 -12.42
C LEU A 49 11.12 7.20 -11.12
N ASP A 50 11.41 8.50 -11.21
CA ASP A 50 11.42 9.44 -10.07
C ASP A 50 10.06 9.50 -9.36
N ARG A 51 8.95 9.17 -10.04
CA ARG A 51 7.62 9.08 -9.43
C ARG A 51 7.49 7.95 -8.41
N PHE A 52 8.38 6.97 -8.45
CA PHE A 52 8.46 5.92 -7.45
C PHE A 52 9.41 6.28 -6.30
N GLU A 53 10.10 7.43 -6.39
CA GLU A 53 10.93 7.96 -5.31
C GLU A 53 10.23 9.17 -4.67
N PHE A 54 9.60 8.97 -3.53
CA PHE A 54 8.88 10.01 -2.80
C PHE A 54 8.82 9.71 -1.31
N LEU A 55 8.61 10.77 -0.54
CA LEU A 55 8.29 10.71 0.88
C LEU A 55 7.26 11.80 1.19
N THR A 56 6.07 11.38 1.59
CA THR A 56 4.99 12.30 1.99
C THR A 56 4.53 12.00 3.40
N THR A 57 4.05 13.01 4.11
CA THR A 57 3.45 12.84 5.45
C THR A 57 2.16 13.64 5.52
N GLU A 58 1.09 12.96 5.91
CA GLU A 58 -0.22 13.54 6.13
C GLU A 58 -0.67 13.27 7.57
N THR A 59 -1.47 14.18 8.11
CA THR A 59 -2.10 13.97 9.42
C THR A 59 -3.59 14.28 9.30
N PHE A 60 -4.40 13.31 9.62
CA PHE A 60 -5.86 13.39 9.61
C PHE A 60 -6.36 13.39 11.06
N THR A 61 -7.19 14.35 11.40
CA THR A 61 -7.88 14.39 12.69
C THR A 61 -9.37 14.19 12.45
N VAL A 62 -9.88 13.07 12.93
CA VAL A 62 -11.31 12.73 12.92
C VAL A 62 -11.90 13.23 14.22
N VAL A 63 -12.95 14.04 14.14
CA VAL A 63 -13.72 14.57 15.28
C VAL A 63 -15.18 14.33 15.00
N ASP A 64 -15.90 13.76 15.96
CA ASP A 64 -17.30 13.36 15.78
C ASP A 64 -17.53 12.50 14.52
N GLY A 65 -16.56 11.63 14.21
CA GLY A 65 -16.63 10.66 13.12
C GLY A 65 -16.13 11.14 11.74
N VAL A 66 -15.80 12.43 11.57
CA VAL A 66 -15.38 12.99 10.28
C VAL A 66 -14.18 13.91 10.42
N THR A 67 -13.39 14.02 9.34
CA THR A 67 -12.34 15.03 9.18
C THR A 67 -12.92 16.35 8.70
N ALA A 68 -12.13 17.40 8.68
CA ALA A 68 -12.54 18.71 8.17
C ALA A 68 -12.94 18.70 6.68
N ASP A 69 -12.41 17.76 5.89
CA ASP A 69 -12.74 17.53 4.47
C ASP A 69 -13.83 16.45 4.27
N GLY A 70 -14.47 16.00 5.35
CA GLY A 70 -15.61 15.09 5.32
C GLY A 70 -15.29 13.61 5.18
N LYS A 71 -14.01 13.19 5.29
CA LYS A 71 -13.61 11.79 5.30
C LYS A 71 -13.85 11.15 6.66
N THR A 72 -14.17 9.88 6.66
CA THR A 72 -14.30 9.07 7.86
C THR A 72 -13.02 8.24 8.10
N ALA A 73 -12.86 7.66 9.28
CA ALA A 73 -11.76 6.74 9.53
C ALA A 73 -11.78 5.51 8.59
N THR A 74 -12.96 5.13 8.07
CA THR A 74 -13.11 4.03 7.11
C THR A 74 -12.51 4.35 5.74
N ASP A 75 -12.46 5.63 5.36
CA ASP A 75 -11.85 6.10 4.13
C ASP A 75 -10.32 6.24 4.24
N LEU A 76 -9.80 6.31 5.47
CA LEU A 76 -8.40 6.61 5.76
C LEU A 76 -7.59 5.37 6.17
N ILE A 77 -8.24 4.34 6.73
CA ILE A 77 -7.57 3.16 7.29
C ILE A 77 -7.78 1.94 6.38
N ARG A 78 -6.69 1.32 5.96
CA ARG A 78 -6.72 0.08 5.16
C ARG A 78 -7.06 -1.17 6.00
N PRO A 79 -7.78 -2.16 5.40
CA PRO A 79 -8.52 -2.14 4.13
C PRO A 79 -9.67 -1.13 4.21
N TYR A 80 -9.91 -0.38 3.12
CA TYR A 80 -10.92 0.67 3.12
C TYR A 80 -12.36 0.11 3.17
N GLY A 81 -13.30 0.93 3.68
CA GLY A 81 -14.70 0.58 3.83
C GLY A 81 -15.08 0.06 5.22
N GLU A 82 -16.36 0.16 5.57
CA GLU A 82 -16.87 -0.16 6.91
C GLU A 82 -16.69 -1.64 7.27
N ASP A 83 -17.04 -2.55 6.37
CA ASP A 83 -16.99 -4.00 6.57
C ASP A 83 -15.75 -4.67 5.95
N ALA A 84 -14.73 -3.88 5.61
CA ALA A 84 -13.55 -4.42 4.96
C ALA A 84 -12.70 -5.21 5.96
N ALA A 85 -12.77 -6.52 5.86
CA ALA A 85 -11.99 -7.45 6.66
C ALA A 85 -11.17 -8.36 5.76
N LEU A 86 -9.90 -8.62 6.14
CA LEU A 86 -9.08 -9.58 5.42
C LEU A 86 -9.62 -11.00 5.62
N PRO A 87 -9.81 -11.78 4.56
CA PRO A 87 -10.21 -13.17 4.67
C PRO A 87 -9.09 -14.01 5.29
N VAL A 88 -9.48 -15.04 6.03
CA VAL A 88 -8.51 -15.96 6.65
C VAL A 88 -7.79 -16.82 5.61
N ASN A 89 -8.45 -17.10 4.50
CA ASN A 89 -7.95 -17.96 3.43
C ASN A 89 -7.98 -17.27 2.08
N GLY A 90 -7.10 -17.70 1.19
CA GLY A 90 -7.09 -17.32 -0.23
C GLY A 90 -6.06 -16.28 -0.60
N ILE A 91 -5.89 -15.22 0.18
CA ILE A 91 -4.98 -14.11 -0.17
C ILE A 91 -3.71 -14.07 0.70
N LEU A 92 -3.70 -14.70 1.86
CA LEU A 92 -2.56 -14.70 2.77
C LEU A 92 -1.73 -15.99 2.64
N ASN A 93 -0.45 -15.83 2.37
CA ASN A 93 0.56 -16.89 2.42
C ASN A 93 0.93 -17.26 3.86
N ALA A 94 1.08 -16.23 4.71
CA ALA A 94 1.41 -16.40 6.12
C ALA A 94 0.75 -15.33 6.98
N ALA A 95 0.46 -15.67 8.23
CA ALA A 95 0.01 -14.71 9.23
C ALA A 95 0.47 -15.15 10.61
N THR A 96 1.16 -14.28 11.32
CA THR A 96 1.67 -14.50 12.68
C THR A 96 1.16 -13.46 13.64
N VAL A 97 0.97 -13.84 14.89
CA VAL A 97 0.71 -12.93 16.00
C VAL A 97 1.60 -13.31 17.17
N THR A 98 2.28 -12.33 17.73
CA THR A 98 3.16 -12.49 18.90
C THR A 98 2.67 -11.55 19.99
N ASP A 99 2.46 -12.06 21.17
CA ASP A 99 2.12 -11.25 22.33
C ASP A 99 3.40 -10.49 22.79
N THR A 100 3.24 -9.24 23.20
CA THR A 100 4.33 -8.38 23.69
C THR A 100 4.37 -8.36 25.22
N GLU A 101 5.51 -7.97 25.79
CA GLU A 101 5.71 -7.95 27.26
C GLU A 101 4.75 -7.01 27.98
N ASP A 102 4.31 -5.95 27.31
CA ASP A 102 3.34 -4.96 27.78
C ASP A 102 1.87 -5.41 27.62
N GLY A 103 1.63 -6.68 27.23
CA GLY A 103 0.30 -7.25 27.03
C GLY A 103 -0.35 -6.93 25.67
N GLY A 104 0.34 -6.22 24.81
CA GLY A 104 -0.11 -5.95 23.45
C GLY A 104 0.17 -7.11 22.47
N LYS A 105 0.05 -6.84 21.17
CA LYS A 105 0.30 -7.80 20.10
C LYS A 105 1.03 -7.16 18.92
N LYS A 106 1.95 -7.93 18.34
CA LYS A 106 2.50 -7.67 17.00
C LYS A 106 1.92 -8.67 16.02
N VAL A 107 1.33 -8.18 14.94
CA VAL A 107 0.75 -9.00 13.88
C VAL A 107 1.54 -8.78 12.60
N VAL A 108 1.88 -9.86 11.90
CA VAL A 108 2.47 -9.80 10.56
C VAL A 108 1.61 -10.64 9.63
N LEU A 109 1.14 -10.02 8.55
CA LEU A 109 0.40 -10.65 7.48
C LEU A 109 1.25 -10.59 6.22
N THR A 110 1.42 -11.71 5.53
CA THR A 110 2.15 -11.81 4.26
C THR A 110 1.17 -12.32 3.19
N PHE A 111 1.03 -11.57 2.12
CA PHE A 111 0.18 -11.94 1.01
C PHE A 111 0.89 -12.92 0.07
N TYR A 112 0.12 -13.70 -0.67
CA TYR A 112 0.66 -14.45 -1.81
C TYR A 112 1.19 -13.48 -2.86
N LYS A 113 2.13 -13.97 -3.68
CA LYS A 113 2.52 -13.31 -4.92
C LYS A 113 1.28 -13.07 -5.78
N ASP A 114 1.21 -11.90 -6.37
CA ASP A 114 0.14 -11.50 -7.27
C ASP A 114 0.70 -10.76 -8.47
N THR A 115 -0.08 -10.66 -9.54
CA THR A 115 0.31 -10.00 -10.78
C THR A 115 -0.79 -9.08 -11.25
N ALA A 116 -0.39 -7.96 -11.84
CA ALA A 116 -1.29 -7.04 -12.52
C ALA A 116 -0.72 -6.65 -13.88
N ALA A 117 -1.58 -6.33 -14.82
CA ALA A 117 -1.20 -5.77 -16.10
C ALA A 117 -1.77 -4.37 -16.24
N LEU A 118 -0.98 -3.49 -16.83
CA LEU A 118 -1.38 -2.16 -17.23
C LEU A 118 -1.86 -2.23 -18.66
N ASP A 119 -3.09 -1.87 -18.91
CA ASP A 119 -3.59 -1.68 -20.27
C ASP A 119 -3.39 -0.21 -20.71
N PRO A 120 -3.54 0.09 -22.02
CA PRO A 120 -3.43 1.47 -22.52
C PRO A 120 -4.45 2.44 -21.92
N ASN A 121 -5.50 1.93 -21.31
CA ASN A 121 -6.61 2.70 -20.75
C ASN A 121 -6.58 2.80 -19.22
N GLY A 122 -5.67 2.09 -18.56
CA GLY A 122 -5.53 2.15 -17.12
C GLY A 122 -4.70 1.04 -16.50
N MET A 123 -4.30 1.23 -15.26
CA MET A 123 -3.67 0.20 -14.45
C MET A 123 -4.71 -0.77 -13.92
N SER A 124 -4.52 -2.06 -14.16
CA SER A 124 -5.20 -3.08 -13.36
C SER A 124 -4.35 -3.39 -12.12
N PHE A 125 -5.05 -3.57 -11.01
CA PHE A 125 -4.43 -3.88 -9.73
C PHE A 125 -4.20 -5.37 -9.57
N PRO A 126 -3.38 -5.79 -8.59
CA PRO A 126 -3.28 -7.19 -8.20
C PRO A 126 -4.68 -7.77 -7.97
N LYS A 127 -5.01 -8.85 -8.68
CA LYS A 127 -6.39 -9.38 -8.74
C LYS A 127 -6.98 -9.71 -7.38
N ASP A 128 -6.16 -10.34 -6.53
CA ASP A 128 -6.61 -10.84 -5.24
C ASP A 128 -6.39 -9.82 -4.11
N GLN A 129 -5.47 -8.87 -4.30
CA GLN A 129 -5.14 -7.84 -3.31
C GLN A 129 -5.89 -6.54 -3.53
N SER A 130 -6.29 -6.22 -4.78
CA SER A 130 -6.91 -4.95 -5.14
C SER A 130 -8.16 -4.61 -4.33
N LYS A 131 -8.90 -5.62 -3.92
CA LYS A 131 -10.08 -5.44 -3.08
C LYS A 131 -9.73 -4.99 -1.65
N TYR A 132 -8.55 -5.35 -1.14
CA TYR A 132 -8.15 -5.12 0.25
C TYR A 132 -7.04 -4.11 0.36
N ILE A 133 -6.12 -4.10 -0.62
CA ILE A 133 -4.96 -3.21 -0.67
C ILE A 133 -4.78 -2.76 -2.11
N ASP A 134 -5.19 -1.55 -2.39
CA ASP A 134 -4.85 -0.89 -3.63
C ASP A 134 -3.42 -0.34 -3.53
N THR A 135 -2.48 -1.01 -4.19
CA THR A 135 -1.07 -0.62 -4.13
C THR A 135 -0.77 0.68 -4.88
N LEU A 136 -1.59 1.07 -5.86
CA LEU A 136 -1.46 2.38 -6.51
C LEU A 136 -1.91 3.53 -5.61
N ASP A 137 -2.77 3.25 -4.66
CA ASP A 137 -3.19 4.24 -3.67
C ASP A 137 -2.06 4.59 -2.67
N LEU A 138 -0.97 3.84 -2.69
CA LEU A 138 0.27 4.20 -2.02
C LEU A 138 1.02 5.34 -2.72
N LEU A 139 0.79 5.55 -4.03
CA LEU A 139 1.41 6.64 -4.77
C LEU A 139 0.70 7.98 -4.50
N PRO A 140 1.43 9.08 -4.34
CA PRO A 140 0.86 10.42 -4.35
C PRO A 140 0.02 10.66 -5.60
N GLU A 141 -1.00 11.52 -5.51
CA GLU A 141 -1.94 11.77 -6.61
C GLU A 141 -1.24 12.27 -7.88
N GLU A 142 -0.25 13.16 -7.73
CA GLU A 142 0.57 13.67 -8.82
C GLU A 142 1.39 12.59 -9.54
N ASN A 143 1.64 11.45 -8.88
CA ASN A 143 2.42 10.35 -9.43
C ASN A 143 1.55 9.31 -10.14
N LYS A 144 0.23 9.51 -10.20
CA LYS A 144 -0.71 8.57 -10.84
C LYS A 144 -0.94 8.84 -12.34
N ASP A 145 -0.21 9.77 -12.96
CA ASP A 145 -0.29 10.02 -14.42
C ASP A 145 0.23 8.80 -15.20
N ARG A 146 -0.57 8.32 -16.14
CA ARG A 146 -0.38 7.07 -16.88
C ARG A 146 -0.10 7.27 -18.37
N THR A 147 0.02 8.51 -18.83
CA THR A 147 0.07 8.81 -20.28
C THR A 147 1.35 8.36 -20.95
N ILE A 148 2.43 8.16 -20.19
CA ILE A 148 3.76 7.80 -20.72
C ILE A 148 3.94 6.28 -20.79
N VAL A 149 3.21 5.50 -19.99
CA VAL A 149 3.33 4.04 -19.96
C VAL A 149 2.30 3.42 -20.88
N SER A 150 2.75 2.76 -21.97
CA SER A 150 1.84 2.11 -22.93
C SER A 150 1.39 0.73 -22.49
N SER A 151 2.23 0.00 -21.77
CA SER A 151 1.88 -1.26 -21.12
C SER A 151 2.87 -1.55 -19.99
N ALA A 152 2.41 -2.21 -18.94
CA ALA A 152 3.28 -2.76 -17.91
C ALA A 152 2.73 -4.08 -17.39
N GLU A 153 3.64 -4.98 -17.07
CA GLU A 153 3.37 -6.14 -16.24
C GLU A 153 3.98 -5.87 -14.87
N LEU A 154 3.16 -5.95 -13.84
CA LEU A 154 3.53 -5.71 -12.45
C LEU A 154 3.47 -7.03 -11.70
N GLU A 155 4.49 -7.29 -10.94
CA GLU A 155 4.57 -8.40 -10.02
C GLU A 155 4.72 -7.87 -8.60
N TYR A 156 3.90 -8.39 -7.69
CA TYR A 156 3.92 -8.11 -6.26
C TYR A 156 4.40 -9.38 -5.54
N PRO A 157 5.71 -9.55 -5.34
CA PRO A 157 6.28 -10.82 -4.84
C PRO A 157 5.76 -11.19 -3.46
N SER A 158 5.60 -10.21 -2.58
CA SER A 158 5.04 -10.45 -1.25
C SER A 158 4.71 -9.12 -0.54
N THR A 159 3.49 -8.64 -0.68
CA THR A 159 3.00 -7.53 0.15
C THR A 159 2.91 -7.97 1.60
N LYS A 160 3.29 -7.09 2.54
CA LYS A 160 3.24 -7.37 3.97
C LYS A 160 2.53 -6.26 4.73
N ILE A 161 1.77 -6.64 5.75
CA ILE A 161 1.25 -5.73 6.76
C ILE A 161 1.87 -6.09 8.10
N TYR A 162 2.42 -5.08 8.77
CA TYR A 162 2.87 -5.15 10.16
C TYR A 162 1.94 -4.29 10.98
N ALA A 163 1.32 -4.85 12.01
CA ALA A 163 0.44 -4.11 12.91
C ALA A 163 0.89 -4.26 14.35
N THR A 164 0.82 -3.18 15.12
CA THR A 164 1.04 -3.16 16.57
C THR A 164 -0.27 -2.79 17.25
N ILE A 165 -0.71 -3.63 18.14
CA ILE A 165 -1.94 -3.50 18.94
C ILE A 165 -1.49 -3.40 20.40
N ASN A 166 -1.96 -2.39 21.14
CA ASN A 166 -1.62 -2.24 22.55
C ASN A 166 -2.41 -3.22 23.46
N ALA A 167 -2.16 -3.17 24.75
CA ALA A 167 -2.83 -4.03 25.74
C ALA A 167 -4.35 -3.84 25.78
N ASP A 168 -4.84 -2.65 25.46
CA ASP A 168 -6.28 -2.33 25.41
C ASP A 168 -6.94 -2.83 24.11
N GLY A 169 -6.18 -3.47 23.21
CA GLY A 169 -6.68 -3.95 21.93
C GLY A 169 -6.74 -2.87 20.82
N LYS A 170 -6.23 -1.67 21.08
CA LYS A 170 -6.22 -0.56 20.11
C LYS A 170 -5.05 -0.68 19.13
N LEU A 171 -5.31 -0.43 17.85
CA LEU A 171 -4.30 -0.37 16.79
C LEU A 171 -3.45 0.90 16.98
N VAL A 172 -2.16 0.78 17.32
CA VAL A 172 -1.27 1.93 17.53
C VAL A 172 -0.35 2.23 16.35
N LYS A 173 0.00 1.19 15.57
CA LYS A 173 0.80 1.33 14.34
C LYS A 173 0.36 0.31 13.30
N MET A 174 0.44 0.71 12.03
CA MET A 174 0.29 -0.19 10.90
C MET A 174 1.28 0.22 9.81
N ASP A 175 1.94 -0.75 9.20
CA ASP A 175 2.93 -0.55 8.15
C ASP A 175 2.61 -1.51 7.01
N VAL A 176 2.26 -0.97 5.84
CA VAL A 176 1.97 -1.72 4.62
C VAL A 176 3.20 -1.60 3.71
N VAL A 177 3.80 -2.71 3.33
CA VAL A 177 5.00 -2.77 2.50
C VAL A 177 4.70 -3.60 1.26
N ALA A 178 4.77 -2.97 0.09
CA ALA A 178 4.51 -3.57 -1.21
C ALA A 178 5.76 -3.50 -2.10
N PRO A 179 6.58 -4.56 -2.16
CA PRO A 179 7.60 -4.69 -3.20
C PRO A 179 6.92 -4.84 -4.56
N ILE A 180 7.48 -4.21 -5.58
CA ILE A 180 7.01 -4.25 -6.96
C ILE A 180 8.18 -4.62 -7.86
N GLU A 181 7.98 -5.61 -8.73
CA GLU A 181 8.81 -5.89 -9.90
C GLU A 181 7.99 -5.56 -11.13
N ALA A 182 8.51 -4.71 -11.99
CA ALA A 182 7.77 -4.25 -13.16
C ALA A 182 8.58 -4.40 -14.44
N SER A 183 7.90 -4.82 -15.51
CA SER A 183 8.36 -4.71 -16.89
C SER A 183 7.40 -3.77 -17.61
N ALA A 184 7.89 -2.62 -18.07
CA ALA A 184 7.07 -1.59 -18.67
C ALA A 184 7.56 -1.25 -20.07
N LYS A 185 6.62 -0.95 -20.97
CA LYS A 185 6.88 -0.31 -22.24
C LYS A 185 6.51 1.16 -22.13
N VAL A 186 7.52 2.01 -22.16
CA VAL A 186 7.39 3.46 -22.02
C VAL A 186 7.48 4.11 -23.40
N VAL A 187 6.66 5.13 -23.64
CA VAL A 187 6.69 5.92 -24.88
C VAL A 187 7.53 7.16 -24.64
N VAL A 188 8.65 7.25 -25.37
CA VAL A 188 9.59 8.35 -25.28
C VAL A 188 9.83 8.93 -26.67
N LYS A 189 9.43 10.18 -26.91
CA LYS A 189 9.60 10.85 -28.22
C LYS A 189 9.14 9.97 -29.39
N ASN A 190 8.00 9.30 -29.26
CA ASN A 190 7.42 8.35 -30.22
C ASN A 190 8.22 7.05 -30.41
N LEU A 191 9.17 6.74 -29.55
CA LEU A 191 9.87 5.46 -29.50
C LEU A 191 9.35 4.65 -28.31
N TYR A 192 9.24 3.35 -28.50
CA TYR A 192 8.92 2.42 -27.41
C TYR A 192 10.22 1.94 -26.77
N VAL A 193 10.33 2.12 -25.46
CA VAL A 193 11.49 1.67 -24.66
C VAL A 193 11.00 0.63 -23.67
N ASN A 194 11.59 -0.55 -23.69
CA ASN A 194 11.36 -1.55 -22.68
C ASN A 194 12.21 -1.23 -21.45
N THR A 195 11.55 -1.13 -20.31
CA THR A 195 12.19 -0.83 -19.03
C THR A 195 11.78 -1.87 -18.00
N ARG A 196 12.74 -2.28 -17.18
CA ARG A 196 12.52 -3.15 -16.03
C ARG A 196 12.94 -2.41 -14.78
N PHE A 197 12.10 -2.41 -13.74
CA PHE A 197 12.43 -1.78 -12.48
C PHE A 197 11.90 -2.59 -11.29
N GLU A 198 12.56 -2.40 -10.17
CA GLU A 198 12.13 -2.89 -8.87
C GLU A 198 11.92 -1.68 -7.97
N ALA A 199 10.81 -1.66 -7.26
CA ALA A 199 10.48 -0.60 -6.32
C ALA A 199 9.86 -1.17 -5.04
N VAL A 200 9.90 -0.40 -3.97
CA VAL A 200 9.16 -0.69 -2.75
C VAL A 200 8.29 0.50 -2.42
N LEU A 201 6.99 0.26 -2.35
CA LEU A 201 6.03 1.23 -1.81
C LEU A 201 5.72 0.88 -0.36
N ARG A 202 5.66 1.90 0.48
CA ARG A 202 5.44 1.72 1.91
C ARG A 202 4.52 2.80 2.47
N ASP A 203 3.56 2.39 3.28
CA ASP A 203 2.59 3.26 3.95
C ASP A 203 2.60 2.98 5.44
N ARG A 204 3.04 3.95 6.24
CA ARG A 204 3.15 3.83 7.70
C ARG A 204 2.08 4.66 8.38
N TYR A 205 1.29 4.03 9.21
CA TYR A 205 0.27 4.67 10.01
C TYR A 205 0.65 4.69 11.49
N THR A 206 0.38 5.81 12.15
CA THR A 206 0.40 5.92 13.60
C THR A 206 -0.95 6.47 14.07
N PHE A 207 -1.53 5.83 15.06
CA PHE A 207 -2.85 6.15 15.59
C PHE A 207 -2.75 6.72 17.01
N THR A 208 -3.48 7.80 17.29
CA THR A 208 -3.60 8.43 18.60
C THR A 208 -5.08 8.62 18.92
N TYR A 209 -5.50 8.13 20.09
CA TYR A 209 -6.89 8.08 20.56
C TYR A 209 -7.15 9.13 21.62
#